data_6cc14cd1d64f34e79d53c5285fd93ff9
#
_entry.id   6cc14cd1d64f34e79d53c5285fd93ff9
#
_cell.length_a   1.000
_cell.length_b   1.000
_cell.length_c   1.000
_cell.angle_alpha   90.00
_cell.angle_beta   90.00
_cell.angle_gamma   90.00
#
_symmetry.space_group_name_H-M   'P 1'
#
loop_
_entity.id
_entity.type
_entity.pdbx_description
1 polymer ?
#
loop_
_entity_poly.entity_id
_entity_poly.type
_entity_poly.pdbx_seq_one_letter_code
_entity_poly.pdbx_strand_id
1 'polypeptide(L)'
;QSEVLNALTTIPNLPWDQVVAFHMDDYLDLPPEAPQRFANWLEGHLFSKVPLAEVHRIPTLGLPEEICQNYAEKLVEAPIDIICLGIGVNGHIAFNDPPVADFEDPLSVKVVELDEICRQQQVDDACFESINSVPVMAVTLTIPQLLAADALFCTVPGIQKRAAVKATIAGPIS
;
A
#
# COMPACT_ATOMS: atom_id res chain seq x y z
N GLN A 1 -1.10 -1.12 -11.31
CA GLN A 1 -0.30 -2.22 -10.70
C GLN A 1 -0.75 -3.60 -11.18
N SER A 2 -2.05 -3.84 -11.41
CA SER A 2 -2.56 -5.15 -11.87
C SER A 2 -1.82 -5.69 -13.11
N GLU A 3 -1.53 -4.84 -14.09
CA GLU A 3 -0.80 -5.25 -15.30
C GLU A 3 0.65 -5.67 -14.99
N VAL A 4 1.32 -4.94 -14.09
CA VAL A 4 2.68 -5.28 -13.64
C VAL A 4 2.69 -6.62 -12.91
N LEU A 5 1.79 -6.81 -11.94
CA LEU A 5 1.69 -8.07 -11.19
C LEU A 5 1.34 -9.24 -12.12
N ASN A 6 0.39 -9.05 -13.03
CA ASN A 6 0.06 -10.08 -14.02
C ASN A 6 1.25 -10.44 -14.91
N ALA A 7 2.04 -9.44 -15.35
CA ALA A 7 3.25 -9.71 -16.14
C ALA A 7 4.29 -10.48 -15.30
N LEU A 8 4.54 -10.05 -14.06
CA LEU A 8 5.48 -10.72 -13.15
C LEU A 8 5.12 -12.19 -12.90
N THR A 9 3.84 -12.49 -12.67
CA THR A 9 3.39 -13.87 -12.39
C THR A 9 3.52 -14.80 -13.60
N THR A 10 3.73 -14.25 -14.81
CA THR A 10 3.93 -15.04 -16.04
C THR A 10 5.40 -15.23 -16.42
N ILE A 11 6.33 -14.55 -15.75
CA ILE A 11 7.76 -14.71 -16.00
C ILE A 11 8.23 -16.07 -15.47
N PRO A 12 8.79 -16.94 -16.29
CA PRO A 12 9.25 -18.25 -15.85
C PRO A 12 10.51 -18.17 -15.00
N ASN A 13 10.68 -19.14 -14.11
CA ASN A 13 11.88 -19.33 -13.30
C ASN A 13 12.26 -18.18 -12.35
N LEU A 14 11.30 -17.33 -11.97
CA LEU A 14 11.50 -16.44 -10.83
C LEU A 14 11.49 -17.28 -9.53
N PRO A 15 12.40 -17.00 -8.59
CA PRO A 15 12.53 -17.78 -7.34
C PRO A 15 11.46 -17.34 -6.31
N TRP A 16 10.17 -17.51 -6.67
CA TRP A 16 9.05 -17.11 -5.82
C TRP A 16 9.04 -17.78 -4.45
N ASP A 17 9.57 -19.01 -4.37
CA ASP A 17 9.73 -19.77 -3.13
C ASP A 17 10.79 -19.19 -2.16
N GLN A 18 11.49 -18.13 -2.57
CA GLN A 18 12.41 -17.34 -1.74
C GLN A 18 11.87 -15.94 -1.42
N VAL A 19 10.72 -15.58 -1.97
CA VAL A 19 10.13 -14.24 -1.80
C VAL A 19 9.19 -14.22 -0.62
N VAL A 20 9.46 -13.31 0.32
CA VAL A 20 8.56 -12.92 1.42
C VAL A 20 7.81 -11.66 1.01
N ALA A 21 6.49 -11.70 1.04
CA ALA A 21 5.65 -10.59 0.60
C ALA A 21 4.98 -9.87 1.77
N PHE A 22 5.02 -8.55 1.71
CA PHE A 22 4.29 -7.63 2.57
C PHE A 22 3.35 -6.77 1.71
N HIS A 23 2.29 -6.23 2.30
CA HIS A 23 1.56 -5.13 1.67
C HIS A 23 1.65 -3.87 2.53
N MET A 24 1.54 -2.71 1.89
CA MET A 24 1.96 -1.45 2.51
C MET A 24 0.86 -0.76 3.31
N ASP A 25 -0.40 -1.12 3.08
CA ASP A 25 -1.55 -0.47 3.70
C ASP A 25 -2.80 -1.34 3.61
N ASP A 26 -3.75 -1.12 4.51
CA ASP A 26 -5.12 -1.67 4.40
C ASP A 26 -6.09 -0.84 5.26
N TYR A 27 -7.37 -0.92 4.93
CA TYR A 27 -8.44 -0.28 5.71
C TYR A 27 -8.66 -0.99 7.03
N LEU A 28 -8.92 -0.23 8.10
CA LEU A 28 -9.47 -0.77 9.35
C LEU A 28 -10.98 -0.95 9.26
N ASP A 29 -11.51 -1.83 10.12
CA ASP A 29 -12.95 -2.07 10.30
C ASP A 29 -13.68 -2.69 9.09
N LEU A 30 -12.96 -3.09 8.03
CA LEU A 30 -13.57 -3.93 7.00
C LEU A 30 -13.57 -5.41 7.41
N PRO A 31 -14.63 -6.16 7.06
CA PRO A 31 -14.64 -7.60 7.24
C PRO A 31 -13.42 -8.26 6.58
N PRO A 32 -12.88 -9.36 7.14
CA PRO A 32 -11.72 -10.04 6.57
C PRO A 32 -11.89 -10.45 5.11
N GLU A 33 -13.11 -10.76 4.69
CA GLU A 33 -13.46 -11.19 3.33
C GLU A 33 -13.83 -10.04 2.39
N ALA A 34 -13.84 -8.79 2.85
CA ALA A 34 -14.23 -7.65 2.03
C ALA A 34 -13.31 -7.52 0.79
N PRO A 35 -13.88 -7.50 -0.43
CA PRO A 35 -13.07 -7.44 -1.65
C PRO A 35 -12.29 -6.13 -1.81
N GLN A 36 -12.67 -5.09 -1.07
CA GLN A 36 -12.01 -3.79 -1.07
C GLN A 36 -10.69 -3.79 -0.29
N ARG A 37 -10.44 -4.80 0.56
CA ARG A 37 -9.18 -4.92 1.27
C ARG A 37 -8.04 -5.17 0.29
N PHE A 38 -6.95 -4.42 0.44
CA PHE A 38 -5.77 -4.60 -0.41
C PHE A 38 -5.14 -5.98 -0.26
N ALA A 39 -5.18 -6.58 0.94
CA ALA A 39 -4.76 -7.96 1.13
C ALA A 39 -5.54 -8.94 0.23
N ASN A 40 -6.87 -8.78 0.10
CA ASN A 40 -7.70 -9.64 -0.73
C ASN A 40 -7.52 -9.35 -2.22
N TRP A 41 -7.31 -8.10 -2.59
CA TRP A 41 -6.96 -7.73 -3.96
C TRP A 41 -5.62 -8.37 -4.38
N LEU A 42 -4.60 -8.30 -3.51
CA LEU A 42 -3.29 -8.92 -3.74
C LEU A 42 -3.38 -10.44 -3.78
N GLU A 43 -4.25 -11.05 -2.96
CA GLU A 43 -4.51 -12.49 -3.04
C GLU A 43 -4.90 -12.91 -4.46
N GLY A 44 -5.85 -12.20 -5.07
CA GLY A 44 -6.31 -12.49 -6.43
C GLY A 44 -5.31 -12.14 -7.54
N HIS A 45 -4.37 -11.22 -7.29
CA HIS A 45 -3.46 -10.71 -8.33
C HIS A 45 -2.04 -11.25 -8.22
N LEU A 46 -1.61 -11.72 -7.05
CA LEU A 46 -0.25 -12.19 -6.81
C LEU A 46 -0.20 -13.42 -5.90
N PHE A 47 -0.69 -13.32 -4.65
CA PHE A 47 -0.36 -14.29 -3.61
C PHE A 47 -0.82 -15.72 -3.91
N SER A 48 -1.99 -15.87 -4.53
CA SER A 48 -2.50 -17.20 -4.95
C SER A 48 -1.92 -17.69 -6.29
N LYS A 49 -1.18 -16.84 -7.02
CA LYS A 49 -0.70 -17.19 -8.38
C LYS A 49 0.71 -17.72 -8.41
N VAL A 50 1.49 -17.49 -7.36
CA VAL A 50 2.91 -17.86 -7.29
C VAL A 50 3.22 -18.46 -5.92
N PRO A 51 4.19 -19.40 -5.82
CA PRO A 51 4.52 -20.10 -4.58
C PRO A 51 5.44 -19.23 -3.69
N LEU A 52 4.90 -18.15 -3.08
CA LEU A 52 5.66 -17.31 -2.18
C LEU A 52 6.14 -18.09 -0.94
N ALA A 53 7.34 -17.76 -0.43
CA ALA A 53 7.86 -18.35 0.80
C ALA A 53 6.98 -17.98 1.99
N GLU A 54 6.60 -16.73 2.11
CA GLU A 54 5.72 -16.21 3.17
C GLU A 54 4.94 -14.99 2.70
N VAL A 55 3.76 -14.77 3.29
CA VAL A 55 2.93 -13.58 3.03
C VAL A 55 2.47 -12.98 4.35
N HIS A 56 2.93 -11.78 4.64
CA HIS A 56 2.50 -11.01 5.80
C HIS A 56 1.36 -10.06 5.41
N ARG A 57 0.20 -10.23 6.05
CA ARG A 57 -0.97 -9.38 5.84
C ARG A 57 -1.21 -8.51 7.07
N ILE A 58 -1.55 -7.25 6.87
CA ILE A 58 -2.00 -6.35 7.94
C ILE A 58 -3.35 -6.85 8.42
N PRO A 59 -3.51 -7.23 9.70
CA PRO A 59 -4.81 -7.51 10.27
C PRO A 59 -5.66 -6.23 10.29
N THR A 60 -6.96 -6.34 10.10
CA THR A 60 -7.87 -5.19 10.11
C THR A 60 -8.88 -5.22 11.25
N LEU A 61 -8.81 -6.27 12.07
CA LEU A 61 -9.60 -6.45 13.29
C LEU A 61 -8.64 -6.61 14.47
N GLY A 62 -8.90 -5.89 15.54
CA GLY A 62 -8.09 -5.88 16.75
C GLY A 62 -7.80 -4.46 17.23
N LEU A 63 -6.91 -4.32 18.19
CA LEU A 63 -6.46 -3.00 18.66
C LEU A 63 -5.49 -2.41 17.62
N PRO A 64 -5.76 -1.22 17.08
CA PRO A 64 -4.94 -0.64 16.00
C PRO A 64 -3.46 -0.50 16.37
N GLU A 65 -3.15 -0.17 17.62
CA GLU A 65 -1.79 -0.04 18.12
C GLU A 65 -1.05 -1.38 18.11
N GLU A 66 -1.72 -2.48 18.49
CA GLU A 66 -1.16 -3.83 18.47
C GLU A 66 -0.94 -4.30 17.03
N ILE A 67 -1.85 -3.97 16.12
CA ILE A 67 -1.72 -4.26 14.69
C ILE A 67 -0.45 -3.60 14.15
N CYS A 68 -0.26 -2.29 14.41
CA CYS A 68 0.91 -1.55 13.95
C CYS A 68 2.20 -2.11 14.53
N GLN A 69 2.23 -2.37 15.85
CA GLN A 69 3.41 -2.92 16.52
C GLN A 69 3.80 -4.28 15.97
N ASN A 70 2.85 -5.22 15.91
CA ASN A 70 3.11 -6.59 15.44
C ASN A 70 3.57 -6.60 13.96
N TYR A 71 3.01 -5.72 13.13
CA TYR A 71 3.42 -5.64 11.73
C TYR A 71 4.80 -4.99 11.58
N ALA A 72 5.11 -3.96 12.37
CA ALA A 72 6.42 -3.34 12.41
C ALA A 72 7.52 -4.34 12.87
N GLU A 73 7.23 -5.21 13.84
CA GLU A 73 8.15 -6.26 14.29
C GLU A 73 8.51 -7.22 13.14
N LYS A 74 7.54 -7.54 12.26
CA LYS A 74 7.80 -8.36 11.08
C LYS A 74 8.68 -7.66 10.04
N LEU A 75 8.49 -6.36 9.85
CA LEU A 75 9.27 -5.58 8.89
C LEU A 75 10.75 -5.43 9.27
N VAL A 76 11.11 -5.56 10.57
CA VAL A 76 12.50 -5.47 11.01
C VAL A 76 13.26 -6.80 10.96
N GLU A 77 12.58 -7.92 10.70
CA GLU A 77 13.23 -9.23 10.58
C GLU A 77 14.20 -9.30 9.39
N ALA A 78 13.89 -8.57 8.31
CA ALA A 78 14.77 -8.41 7.15
C ALA A 78 14.50 -7.09 6.44
N PRO A 79 15.53 -6.47 5.82
CA PRO A 79 15.31 -5.29 4.98
C PRO A 79 14.41 -5.62 3.79
N ILE A 80 13.65 -4.62 3.33
CA ILE A 80 12.81 -4.75 2.14
C ILE A 80 13.66 -4.45 0.90
N ASP A 81 13.80 -5.43 0.01
CA ASP A 81 14.56 -5.28 -1.22
C ASP A 81 13.81 -4.43 -2.25
N ILE A 82 12.51 -4.71 -2.44
CA ILE A 82 11.72 -4.13 -3.53
C ILE A 82 10.37 -3.65 -3.03
N ILE A 83 9.99 -2.44 -3.42
CA ILE A 83 8.62 -1.94 -3.25
C ILE A 83 8.01 -1.61 -4.62
N CYS A 84 6.80 -2.14 -4.86
CA CYS A 84 5.96 -1.79 -5.99
C CYS A 84 4.87 -0.83 -5.52
N LEU A 85 4.93 0.43 -5.92
CA LEU A 85 4.03 1.48 -5.45
C LEU A 85 3.37 2.27 -6.59
N GLY A 86 2.36 3.04 -6.25
CA GLY A 86 1.74 4.06 -7.09
C GLY A 86 1.78 5.43 -6.44
N ILE A 87 1.24 6.45 -7.12
CA ILE A 87 1.08 7.80 -6.58
C ILE A 87 -0.40 8.18 -6.65
N GLY A 88 -0.96 8.69 -5.57
CA GLY A 88 -2.31 9.23 -5.52
C GLY A 88 -2.47 10.53 -6.31
N VAL A 89 -3.69 11.01 -6.49
CA VAL A 89 -3.98 12.26 -7.25
C VAL A 89 -3.43 13.51 -6.56
N ASN A 90 -3.31 13.48 -5.24
CA ASN A 90 -2.72 14.54 -4.40
C ASN A 90 -1.22 14.30 -4.09
N GLY A 91 -0.60 13.27 -4.66
CA GLY A 91 0.80 12.95 -4.49
C GLY A 91 1.12 11.92 -3.40
N HIS A 92 0.13 11.41 -2.68
CA HIS A 92 0.35 10.43 -1.61
C HIS A 92 0.94 9.11 -2.14
N ILE A 93 1.70 8.42 -1.29
CA ILE A 93 2.12 7.03 -1.44
C ILE A 93 1.59 6.20 -0.27
N ALA A 94 1.04 5.02 -0.53
CA ALA A 94 0.24 4.27 0.44
C ALA A 94 -0.85 5.21 1.02
N PHE A 95 -1.20 5.12 2.28
CA PHE A 95 -2.11 6.08 2.93
C PHE A 95 -1.38 7.24 3.63
N ASN A 96 -0.26 7.71 3.06
CA ASN A 96 0.42 8.90 3.54
C ASN A 96 -0.06 10.15 2.77
N ASP A 97 -1.30 10.56 3.01
CA ASP A 97 -1.85 11.81 2.47
C ASP A 97 -1.16 13.05 3.06
N PRO A 98 -1.14 14.21 2.37
CA PRO A 98 -0.43 15.40 2.84
C PRO A 98 -0.65 15.78 4.31
N PRO A 99 -1.85 15.68 4.91
CA PRO A 99 -2.04 16.00 6.32
C PRO A 99 -1.32 15.08 7.30
N VAL A 100 -1.02 13.83 6.91
CA VAL A 100 -0.41 12.82 7.79
C VAL A 100 0.95 12.35 7.29
N ALA A 101 1.38 12.81 6.10
CA ALA A 101 2.68 12.49 5.53
C ALA A 101 3.80 13.13 6.36
N ASP A 102 4.78 12.32 6.75
CA ASP A 102 5.96 12.78 7.47
C ASP A 102 7.20 12.02 6.95
N PHE A 103 8.17 12.77 6.44
CA PHE A 103 9.43 12.22 5.93
C PHE A 103 10.40 11.83 7.05
N GLU A 104 10.15 12.26 8.28
CA GLU A 104 10.93 11.97 9.47
C GLU A 104 10.12 11.16 10.51
N ASP A 105 9.05 10.47 10.07
CA ASP A 105 8.19 9.69 10.95
C ASP A 105 9.01 8.65 11.73
N PRO A 106 8.95 8.65 13.06
CA PRO A 106 9.72 7.70 13.88
C PRO A 106 9.16 6.29 13.86
N LEU A 107 7.94 6.10 13.35
CA LEU A 107 7.29 4.79 13.27
C LEU A 107 7.54 4.14 11.91
N SER A 108 7.53 2.81 11.84
CA SER A 108 7.51 2.06 10.58
C SER A 108 6.10 1.87 10.05
N VAL A 109 5.13 1.72 10.97
CA VAL A 109 3.72 1.49 10.66
C VAL A 109 2.87 2.36 11.57
N LYS A 110 1.83 2.97 11.04
CA LYS A 110 0.92 3.83 11.81
C LYS A 110 -0.53 3.70 11.38
N VAL A 111 -1.43 4.07 12.30
CA VAL A 111 -2.83 4.31 11.99
C VAL A 111 -2.99 5.73 11.47
N VAL A 112 -3.80 5.90 10.45
CA VAL A 112 -4.12 7.21 9.87
C VAL A 112 -5.62 7.38 9.71
N GLU A 113 -6.09 8.62 9.84
CA GLU A 113 -7.40 9.03 9.37
C GLU A 113 -7.29 9.43 7.90
N LEU A 114 -8.15 8.84 7.06
CA LEU A 114 -8.13 9.08 5.63
C LEU A 114 -8.75 10.43 5.30
N ASP A 115 -8.00 11.23 4.57
CA ASP A 115 -8.45 12.50 3.99
C ASP A 115 -9.65 12.29 3.05
N GLU A 116 -10.53 13.28 2.98
CA GLU A 116 -11.75 13.23 2.15
C GLU A 116 -11.41 13.08 0.66
N ILE A 117 -10.32 13.68 0.20
CA ILE A 117 -9.86 13.58 -1.20
C ILE A 117 -9.42 12.15 -1.50
N CYS A 118 -8.67 11.52 -0.58
CA CYS A 118 -8.28 10.13 -0.70
C CYS A 118 -9.50 9.19 -0.72
N ARG A 119 -10.46 9.39 0.19
CA ARG A 119 -11.69 8.61 0.24
C ARG A 119 -12.54 8.81 -1.02
N GLN A 120 -12.64 10.03 -1.53
CA GLN A 120 -13.35 10.30 -2.79
C GLN A 120 -12.66 9.61 -3.97
N GLN A 121 -11.33 9.57 -4.01
CA GLN A 121 -10.61 8.82 -5.04
C GLN A 121 -11.00 7.33 -5.06
N GLN A 122 -11.22 6.71 -3.91
CA GLN A 122 -11.64 5.30 -3.85
C GLN A 122 -13.03 5.07 -4.46
N VAL A 123 -13.91 6.06 -4.36
CA VAL A 123 -15.23 6.04 -5.03
C VAL A 123 -15.08 6.25 -6.52
N ASP A 124 -14.25 7.21 -6.93
CA ASP A 124 -13.99 7.52 -8.35
C ASP A 124 -13.32 6.35 -9.08
N ASP A 125 -12.46 5.59 -8.38
CA ASP A 125 -11.82 4.36 -8.85
C ASP A 125 -12.76 3.13 -8.77
N ALA A 126 -14.05 3.34 -8.42
CA ALA A 126 -15.09 2.31 -8.31
C ALA A 126 -14.79 1.18 -7.29
N CYS A 127 -13.94 1.46 -6.29
CA CYS A 127 -13.67 0.53 -5.19
C CYS A 127 -14.83 0.48 -4.18
N PHE A 128 -15.56 1.59 -4.03
CA PHE A 128 -16.72 1.74 -3.14
C PHE A 128 -17.87 2.45 -3.85
N GLU A 129 -19.10 2.14 -3.43
CA GLU A 129 -20.32 2.74 -4.03
C GLU A 129 -20.52 4.22 -3.64
N SER A 130 -20.03 4.61 -2.46
CA SER A 130 -20.16 5.97 -1.94
C SER A 130 -19.08 6.28 -0.92
N ILE A 131 -18.82 7.57 -0.68
CA ILE A 131 -17.83 8.03 0.31
C ILE A 131 -18.17 7.55 1.73
N ASN A 132 -19.46 7.37 2.04
CA ASN A 132 -19.88 6.88 3.36
C ASN A 132 -19.56 5.40 3.59
N SER A 133 -19.33 4.63 2.53
CA SER A 133 -18.91 3.23 2.61
C SER A 133 -17.39 3.06 2.66
N VAL A 134 -16.62 4.12 2.38
CA VAL A 134 -15.16 4.09 2.53
C VAL A 134 -14.79 4.23 4.00
N PRO A 135 -14.00 3.31 4.58
CA PRO A 135 -13.52 3.45 5.95
C PRO A 135 -12.83 4.80 6.19
N VAL A 136 -12.93 5.29 7.41
CA VAL A 136 -12.27 6.55 7.84
C VAL A 136 -10.85 6.29 8.29
N MET A 137 -10.58 5.09 8.81
CA MET A 137 -9.29 4.74 9.39
C MET A 137 -8.60 3.66 8.56
N ALA A 138 -7.27 3.76 8.49
CA ALA A 138 -6.42 2.78 7.81
C ALA A 138 -5.11 2.57 8.57
N VAL A 139 -4.43 1.47 8.27
CA VAL A 139 -3.04 1.23 8.66
C VAL A 139 -2.16 1.42 7.44
N THR A 140 -1.04 2.09 7.60
CA THR A 140 -0.08 2.33 6.51
C THR A 140 1.38 2.21 6.99
N LEU A 141 2.25 1.72 6.12
CA LEU A 141 3.69 1.94 6.26
C LEU A 141 3.97 3.43 6.10
N THR A 142 4.90 3.95 6.89
CA THR A 142 5.30 5.36 6.84
C THR A 142 6.20 5.67 5.64
N ILE A 143 6.38 6.96 5.33
CA ILE A 143 7.25 7.38 4.22
C ILE A 143 8.69 6.88 4.42
N PRO A 144 9.35 7.06 5.60
CA PRO A 144 10.70 6.52 5.80
C PRO A 144 10.78 5.01 5.60
N GLN A 145 9.78 4.25 6.07
CA GLN A 145 9.75 2.79 5.90
C GLN A 145 9.65 2.40 4.41
N LEU A 146 8.83 3.11 3.64
CA LEU A 146 8.68 2.86 2.20
C LEU A 146 9.95 3.24 1.42
N LEU A 147 10.60 4.34 1.78
CA LEU A 147 11.80 4.82 1.10
C LEU A 147 13.08 4.07 1.51
N ALA A 148 13.05 3.26 2.56
CA ALA A 148 14.20 2.48 3.02
C ALA A 148 14.49 1.24 2.17
N ALA A 149 13.62 0.87 1.24
CA ALA A 149 13.84 -0.28 0.34
C ALA A 149 14.99 -0.03 -0.64
N ASP A 150 15.67 -1.12 -1.04
CA ASP A 150 16.78 -1.04 -2.00
C ASP A 150 16.33 -0.54 -3.38
N ALA A 151 15.10 -0.87 -3.79
CA ALA A 151 14.55 -0.42 -5.06
C ALA A 151 13.03 -0.14 -4.97
N LEU A 152 12.62 0.99 -5.59
CA LEU A 152 11.21 1.36 -5.70
C LEU A 152 10.78 1.34 -7.17
N PHE A 153 9.74 0.56 -7.47
CA PHE A 153 9.12 0.50 -8.79
C PHE A 153 7.75 1.21 -8.74
N CYS A 154 7.73 2.45 -9.24
CA CYS A 154 6.54 3.29 -9.22
C CYS A 154 5.78 3.20 -10.53
N THR A 155 4.55 2.68 -10.50
CA THR A 155 3.67 2.55 -11.66
C THR A 155 2.44 3.43 -11.48
N VAL A 156 2.32 4.46 -12.32
CA VAL A 156 1.27 5.49 -12.20
C VAL A 156 0.55 5.67 -13.53
N PRO A 157 -0.39 4.80 -13.89
CA PRO A 157 -1.17 4.92 -15.12
C PRO A 157 -2.27 5.99 -14.99
N GLY A 158 -2.67 6.53 -16.14
CA GLY A 158 -3.81 7.42 -16.26
C GLY A 158 -3.47 8.91 -16.28
N ILE A 159 -4.20 9.66 -17.13
CA ILE A 159 -3.96 11.09 -17.36
C ILE A 159 -4.27 11.94 -16.11
N GLN A 160 -5.19 11.50 -15.27
CA GLN A 160 -5.58 12.16 -14.02
C GLN A 160 -4.41 12.25 -13.01
N LYS A 161 -3.43 11.36 -13.11
CA LYS A 161 -2.22 11.34 -12.25
C LYS A 161 -1.09 12.25 -12.76
N ARG A 162 -1.24 12.84 -13.96
CA ARG A 162 -0.17 13.62 -14.61
C ARG A 162 0.38 14.75 -13.75
N ALA A 163 -0.50 15.46 -13.04
CA ALA A 163 -0.09 16.59 -12.19
C ALA A 163 0.74 16.12 -11.00
N ALA A 164 0.30 15.07 -10.32
CA ALA A 164 1.01 14.45 -9.20
C ALA A 164 2.39 13.93 -9.64
N VAL A 165 2.47 13.16 -10.74
CA VAL A 165 3.75 12.66 -11.28
C VAL A 165 4.70 13.79 -11.64
N LYS A 166 4.20 14.88 -12.26
CA LYS A 166 5.04 16.05 -12.58
C LYS A 166 5.57 16.70 -11.31
N ALA A 167 4.73 16.86 -10.29
CA ALA A 167 5.15 17.44 -9.02
C ALA A 167 6.19 16.57 -8.31
N THR A 168 6.02 15.25 -8.31
CA THR A 168 6.98 14.30 -7.73
C THR A 168 8.38 14.38 -8.40
N ILE A 169 8.42 14.55 -9.72
CA ILE A 169 9.70 14.58 -10.47
C ILE A 169 10.39 15.94 -10.43
N ALA A 170 9.63 17.02 -10.49
CA ALA A 170 10.14 18.37 -10.72
C ALA A 170 9.73 19.41 -9.65
N GLY A 171 8.92 19.00 -8.68
CA GLY A 171 8.50 19.86 -7.57
C GLY A 171 9.48 19.85 -6.41
N PRO A 172 9.33 20.79 -5.44
CA PRO A 172 10.02 20.69 -4.17
C PRO A 172 9.53 19.48 -3.37
N ILE A 173 10.39 18.98 -2.47
CA ILE A 173 9.96 18.01 -1.46
C ILE A 173 9.05 18.77 -0.47
N SER A 174 7.83 18.29 -0.30
CA SER A 174 6.82 18.93 0.57
C SER A 174 6.02 17.89 1.31
#